data_6e07323ab4ca253a531ba6c58d17b334
#
_entry.id   6e07323ab4ca253a531ba6c58d17b334
#
_cell.length_a   1.000
_cell.length_b   1.000
_cell.length_c   1.000
_cell.angle_alpha   90.00
_cell.angle_beta   90.00
_cell.angle_gamma   90.00
#
_symmetry.space_group_name_H-M   'P 1'
#
loop_
_entity.id
_entity.type
_entity.pdbx_description
1 polymer ?
#
loop_
_entity_poly.entity_id
_entity_poly.type
_entity_poly.pdbx_seq_one_letter_code
_entity_poly.pdbx_strand_id
1 'polypeptide(L)'
;FPGRAKNIVPRSDLANPNRAAARGYSYRLLENGFVTNSGDLNKFNGQMDDLARGILNAFGIATASPAKEDSDGKVTAGGTSQDSVQHYGKVSYQSHIRDIGWACWQSDGRMSGTTGQNRRIEAFRLAPVGETDVVVHIKDVGDKEYKNISKDTILGTTGQNKRIEAIKITGKDTPYIYRVHQKNIGWTDWTFNGNWAGRKGQGLQIEAIEIKKTMFTV
;
A
#
# COMPACT_ATOMS: atom_id res chain seq x y z
N PHE A 1 10.18 -12.10 -24.35
CA PHE A 1 11.60 -12.16 -23.99
C PHE A 1 12.39 -12.73 -25.16
N PRO A 2 13.43 -12.01 -25.64
CA PRO A 2 14.26 -12.51 -26.75
C PRO A 2 14.95 -13.82 -26.32
N GLY A 3 14.78 -14.88 -27.10
CA GLY A 3 15.53 -16.11 -26.97
C GLY A 3 14.77 -17.37 -26.58
N ARG A 4 13.45 -17.31 -26.32
CA ARG A 4 12.63 -18.53 -26.11
C ARG A 4 11.45 -18.57 -27.05
N ALA A 5 11.30 -19.68 -27.77
CA ALA A 5 10.24 -19.89 -28.76
C ALA A 5 8.84 -20.05 -28.15
N LYS A 6 8.72 -20.19 -26.82
CA LYS A 6 7.45 -20.31 -26.08
C LYS A 6 7.52 -19.53 -24.79
N ASN A 7 6.49 -18.72 -24.52
CA ASN A 7 6.36 -17.92 -23.30
C ASN A 7 6.01 -18.75 -22.06
N ILE A 8 5.62 -20.01 -22.23
CA ILE A 8 5.28 -20.92 -21.13
C ILE A 8 6.18 -22.14 -21.23
N VAL A 9 7.00 -22.36 -20.23
CA VAL A 9 7.92 -23.49 -20.15
C VAL A 9 7.55 -24.32 -18.92
N PRO A 10 7.13 -25.59 -19.08
CA PRO A 10 6.96 -26.48 -17.96
C PRO A 10 8.29 -26.70 -17.23
N ARG A 11 8.29 -26.58 -15.91
CA ARG A 11 9.45 -26.77 -15.05
C ARG A 11 9.09 -27.78 -13.96
N SER A 12 9.62 -28.98 -14.07
CA SER A 12 9.46 -30.05 -13.08
C SER A 12 10.59 -30.10 -12.02
N ASP A 13 11.63 -29.33 -12.25
CA ASP A 13 12.83 -29.24 -11.41
C ASP A 13 12.70 -28.25 -10.25
N LEU A 14 11.62 -27.45 -10.22
CA LEU A 14 11.42 -26.46 -9.16
C LEU A 14 10.67 -27.05 -7.96
N ALA A 15 11.24 -26.89 -6.77
CA ALA A 15 10.69 -27.45 -5.53
C ALA A 15 9.30 -26.88 -5.15
N ASN A 16 9.07 -25.59 -5.36
CA ASN A 16 7.82 -24.92 -4.98
C ASN A 16 6.61 -25.32 -5.83
N PRO A 17 6.69 -25.38 -7.17
CA PRO A 17 5.62 -25.93 -8.00
C PRO A 17 5.26 -27.37 -7.62
N ASN A 18 6.25 -28.21 -7.37
CA ASN A 18 6.02 -29.63 -7.01
C ASN A 18 5.33 -29.76 -5.66
N ARG A 19 5.71 -28.96 -4.65
CA ARG A 19 5.04 -28.90 -3.35
C ARG A 19 3.61 -28.41 -3.44
N ALA A 20 3.34 -27.41 -4.28
CA ALA A 20 2.00 -26.90 -4.50
C ALA A 20 1.12 -27.95 -5.20
N ALA A 21 1.62 -28.61 -6.24
CA ALA A 21 0.91 -29.67 -6.95
C ALA A 21 0.57 -30.86 -6.04
N ALA A 22 1.50 -31.28 -5.19
CA ALA A 22 1.29 -32.36 -4.20
C ALA A 22 0.17 -32.03 -3.19
N ARG A 23 -0.19 -30.76 -3.03
CA ARG A 23 -1.28 -30.29 -2.16
C ARG A 23 -2.54 -29.88 -2.93
N GLY A 24 -2.58 -30.14 -4.25
CA GLY A 24 -3.71 -29.77 -5.10
C GLY A 24 -3.78 -28.27 -5.42
N TYR A 25 -2.73 -27.49 -5.20
CA TYR A 25 -2.70 -26.06 -5.52
C TYR A 25 -2.14 -25.81 -6.92
N SER A 26 -2.74 -24.84 -7.61
CA SER A 26 -2.17 -24.29 -8.83
C SER A 26 -1.01 -23.35 -8.49
N TYR A 27 0.14 -23.55 -9.13
CA TYR A 27 1.32 -22.70 -8.94
C TYR A 27 1.82 -22.17 -10.28
N ARG A 28 2.13 -20.90 -10.34
CA ARG A 28 2.70 -20.25 -11.52
C ARG A 28 3.87 -19.38 -11.10
N LEU A 29 5.01 -19.56 -11.75
CA LEU A 29 6.17 -18.70 -11.60
C LEU A 29 6.18 -17.69 -12.75
N LEU A 30 6.23 -16.41 -12.40
CA LEU A 30 6.36 -15.29 -13.34
C LEU A 30 7.74 -14.66 -13.20
N GLU A 31 8.49 -14.62 -14.30
CA GLU A 31 9.75 -13.90 -14.38
C GLU A 31 9.52 -12.67 -15.26
N ASN A 32 9.52 -11.49 -14.66
CA ASN A 32 9.15 -10.23 -15.32
C ASN A 32 10.36 -9.47 -15.87
N GLY A 33 11.53 -10.10 -15.99
CA GLY A 33 12.75 -9.50 -16.48
C GLY A 33 13.80 -9.30 -15.39
N PHE A 34 14.89 -8.64 -15.73
CA PHE A 34 16.03 -8.42 -14.85
C PHE A 34 16.01 -7.00 -14.32
N VAL A 35 15.98 -6.84 -12.98
CA VAL A 35 15.98 -5.51 -12.32
C VAL A 35 17.22 -4.66 -12.60
N THR A 36 18.31 -5.29 -13.04
CA THR A 36 19.57 -4.61 -13.44
C THR A 36 19.57 -4.14 -14.89
N ASN A 37 18.58 -4.56 -15.70
CA ASN A 37 18.44 -4.15 -17.09
C ASN A 37 17.47 -2.96 -17.17
N SER A 38 17.97 -1.79 -17.55
CA SER A 38 17.15 -0.57 -17.65
C SER A 38 16.03 -0.69 -18.70
N GLY A 39 16.26 -1.44 -19.80
CA GLY A 39 15.24 -1.69 -20.81
C GLY A 39 14.09 -2.55 -20.30
N ASP A 40 14.39 -3.59 -19.54
CA ASP A 40 13.37 -4.44 -18.91
C ASP A 40 12.62 -3.67 -17.80
N LEU A 41 13.33 -2.88 -17.02
CA LEU A 41 12.75 -2.05 -15.97
C LEU A 41 11.79 -0.99 -16.53
N ASN A 42 12.17 -0.33 -17.63
CA ASN A 42 11.30 0.65 -18.30
C ASN A 42 10.05 0.00 -18.90
N LYS A 43 10.18 -1.16 -19.54
CA LYS A 43 9.03 -1.92 -20.04
C LYS A 43 8.12 -2.37 -18.90
N PHE A 44 8.69 -2.86 -17.81
CA PHE A 44 7.93 -3.27 -16.63
C PHE A 44 7.14 -2.09 -16.06
N ASN A 45 7.78 -0.95 -15.85
CA ASN A 45 7.14 0.25 -15.30
C ASN A 45 6.08 0.83 -16.25
N GLY A 46 6.32 0.79 -17.56
CA GLY A 46 5.36 1.31 -18.56
C GLY A 46 4.16 0.40 -18.82
N GLN A 47 4.24 -0.89 -18.46
CA GLN A 47 3.20 -1.89 -18.72
C GLN A 47 2.68 -2.56 -17.45
N MET A 48 2.85 -1.93 -16.31
CA MET A 48 2.49 -2.50 -15.00
C MET A 48 1.02 -2.90 -14.91
N ASP A 49 0.12 -2.05 -15.42
CA ASP A 49 -1.33 -2.31 -15.39
C ASP A 49 -1.73 -3.45 -16.34
N ASP A 50 -1.08 -3.55 -17.51
CA ASP A 50 -1.32 -4.64 -18.45
C ASP A 50 -0.80 -5.97 -17.92
N LEU A 51 0.35 -5.94 -17.27
CA LEU A 51 0.92 -7.11 -16.61
C LEU A 51 0.03 -7.58 -15.46
N ALA A 52 -0.44 -6.65 -14.61
CA ALA A 52 -1.34 -6.97 -13.50
C ALA A 52 -2.65 -7.59 -14.01
N ARG A 53 -3.26 -7.03 -15.06
CA ARG A 53 -4.44 -7.61 -15.71
C ARG A 53 -4.16 -8.99 -16.29
N GLY A 54 -3.03 -9.15 -16.96
CA GLY A 54 -2.63 -10.45 -17.52
C GLY A 54 -2.49 -11.53 -16.45
N ILE A 55 -1.93 -11.18 -15.30
CA ILE A 55 -1.82 -12.08 -14.15
C ILE A 55 -3.20 -12.44 -13.61
N LEU A 56 -4.07 -11.46 -13.36
CA LEU A 56 -5.42 -11.69 -12.83
C LEU A 56 -6.25 -12.56 -13.78
N ASN A 57 -6.24 -12.26 -15.08
CA ASN A 57 -6.92 -13.06 -16.09
C ASN A 57 -6.41 -14.51 -16.15
N ALA A 58 -5.10 -14.72 -15.95
CA ALA A 58 -4.52 -16.06 -15.90
C ALA A 58 -5.01 -16.90 -14.70
N PHE A 59 -5.52 -16.25 -13.65
CA PHE A 59 -6.18 -16.88 -12.51
C PHE A 59 -7.71 -16.91 -12.61
N GLY A 60 -8.27 -16.51 -13.77
CA GLY A 60 -9.73 -16.50 -13.98
C GLY A 60 -10.45 -15.31 -13.33
N ILE A 61 -9.71 -14.30 -12.90
CA ILE A 61 -10.27 -13.08 -12.31
C ILE A 61 -10.51 -12.09 -13.46
N ALA A 62 -11.78 -11.80 -13.76
CA ALA A 62 -12.13 -10.82 -14.80
C ALA A 62 -11.66 -9.42 -14.41
N THR A 63 -10.96 -8.74 -15.33
CA THR A 63 -10.53 -7.34 -15.16
C THR A 63 -11.18 -6.48 -16.25
N ALA A 64 -11.73 -5.32 -15.87
CA ALA A 64 -12.24 -4.37 -16.84
C ALA A 64 -11.07 -3.80 -17.68
N SER A 65 -11.26 -3.70 -19.00
CA SER A 65 -10.33 -2.96 -19.86
C SER A 65 -10.37 -1.47 -19.53
N PRO A 66 -9.22 -0.74 -19.60
CA PRO A 66 -9.24 0.70 -19.48
C PRO A 66 -10.11 1.30 -20.60
N ALA A 67 -10.89 2.30 -20.27
CA ALA A 67 -11.57 3.11 -21.27
C ALA A 67 -10.50 3.69 -22.22
N LYS A 68 -10.67 3.49 -23.52
CA LYS A 68 -9.85 4.20 -24.52
C LYS A 68 -10.29 5.66 -24.50
N GLU A 69 -9.37 6.57 -24.26
CA GLU A 69 -9.57 7.98 -24.56
C GLU A 69 -9.55 8.15 -26.09
N ASP A 70 -10.66 8.61 -26.63
CA ASP A 70 -10.68 9.09 -28.00
C ASP A 70 -9.99 10.44 -28.08
N SER A 71 -9.41 10.75 -29.24
CA SER A 71 -8.60 11.94 -29.49
C SER A 71 -9.28 13.30 -29.26
N ASP A 72 -10.53 13.31 -28.80
CA ASP A 72 -11.34 14.52 -28.51
C ASP A 72 -11.68 14.68 -27.01
N GLY A 73 -11.10 13.90 -26.10
CA GLY A 73 -11.30 14.08 -24.65
C GLY A 73 -12.73 13.81 -24.16
N LYS A 74 -13.57 13.12 -24.94
CA LYS A 74 -14.94 12.78 -24.55
C LYS A 74 -15.05 11.32 -24.13
N VAL A 75 -15.32 11.10 -22.85
CA VAL A 75 -15.57 9.77 -22.29
C VAL A 75 -16.96 9.31 -22.72
N THR A 76 -17.05 8.39 -23.66
CA THR A 76 -18.30 7.70 -23.99
C THR A 76 -18.42 6.42 -23.16
N ALA A 77 -19.42 6.37 -22.29
CA ALA A 77 -19.79 5.19 -21.53
C ALA A 77 -20.43 4.15 -22.46
N GLY A 78 -19.71 3.08 -22.73
CA GLY A 78 -20.22 1.92 -23.46
C GLY A 78 -20.85 0.90 -22.52
N GLY A 79 -22.17 0.74 -22.57
CA GLY A 79 -22.96 -0.49 -22.38
C GLY A 79 -22.86 -1.22 -21.05
N THR A 80 -23.84 -0.95 -20.21
CA THR A 80 -24.49 -1.78 -19.16
C THR A 80 -24.09 -3.26 -19.08
N SER A 81 -23.41 -3.60 -18.02
CA SER A 81 -23.69 -4.74 -17.17
C SER A 81 -23.42 -4.29 -15.73
N GLN A 82 -24.50 -4.21 -14.93
CA GLN A 82 -24.43 -4.02 -13.49
C GLN A 82 -23.86 -5.30 -12.90
N ASP A 83 -22.55 -5.35 -12.76
CA ASP A 83 -21.89 -6.07 -11.70
C ASP A 83 -21.02 -5.03 -11.01
N SER A 84 -21.47 -4.68 -9.82
CA SER A 84 -20.81 -3.71 -8.95
C SER A 84 -19.47 -4.27 -8.48
N VAL A 85 -18.46 -4.21 -9.33
CA VAL A 85 -17.08 -4.18 -8.88
C VAL A 85 -16.92 -2.82 -8.21
N GLN A 86 -17.17 -2.80 -6.91
CA GLN A 86 -16.86 -1.63 -6.08
C GLN A 86 -15.40 -1.30 -6.34
N HIS A 87 -15.17 -0.19 -7.04
CA HIS A 87 -13.88 0.48 -7.05
C HIS A 87 -13.59 0.90 -5.60
N TYR A 88 -12.99 0.02 -4.84
CA TYR A 88 -12.48 0.37 -3.53
C TYR A 88 -11.41 1.44 -3.73
N GLY A 89 -11.76 2.69 -3.43
CA GLY A 89 -10.86 3.83 -3.55
C GLY A 89 -9.50 3.50 -2.93
N LYS A 90 -8.44 3.97 -3.54
CA LYS A 90 -7.08 3.80 -3.01
C LYS A 90 -6.98 4.52 -1.66
N VAL A 91 -6.39 3.88 -0.66
CA VAL A 91 -6.00 4.59 0.55
C VAL A 91 -4.71 5.36 0.26
N SER A 92 -4.73 6.66 0.47
CA SER A 92 -3.55 7.52 0.26
C SER A 92 -3.15 8.22 1.55
N TYR A 93 -1.87 8.40 1.75
CA TYR A 93 -1.31 9.02 2.95
C TYR A 93 0.02 9.71 2.65
N GLN A 94 0.38 10.69 3.47
CA GLN A 94 1.66 11.38 3.41
C GLN A 94 2.17 11.69 4.82
N SER A 95 3.48 11.72 4.99
CA SER A 95 4.13 12.01 6.26
C SER A 95 4.78 13.39 6.25
N HIS A 96 4.69 14.10 7.38
CA HIS A 96 5.51 15.25 7.68
C HIS A 96 6.76 14.76 8.43
N ILE A 97 7.90 14.89 7.77
CA ILE A 97 9.18 14.36 8.22
C ILE A 97 10.03 15.52 8.74
N ARG A 98 10.66 15.32 9.88
CA ARG A 98 11.61 16.28 10.45
C ARG A 98 12.66 16.70 9.41
N ASP A 99 12.90 17.99 9.29
CA ASP A 99 13.89 18.64 8.41
C ASP A 99 13.60 18.47 6.89
N ILE A 100 12.47 17.84 6.51
CA ILE A 100 12.02 17.68 5.12
C ILE A 100 10.67 18.37 4.90
N GLY A 101 9.76 18.29 5.87
CA GLY A 101 8.37 18.73 5.72
C GLY A 101 7.47 17.63 5.16
N TRP A 102 6.41 18.01 4.43
CA TRP A 102 5.47 17.07 3.85
C TRP A 102 6.08 16.33 2.65
N ALA A 103 6.17 15.01 2.76
CA ALA A 103 6.56 14.12 1.65
C ALA A 103 5.45 14.03 0.59
N CYS A 104 5.75 13.43 -0.55
CA CYS A 104 4.73 13.12 -1.55
C CYS A 104 3.69 12.12 -1.00
N TRP A 105 2.47 12.20 -1.50
CA TRP A 105 1.43 11.22 -1.22
C TRP A 105 1.85 9.82 -1.68
N GLN A 106 1.66 8.84 -0.83
CA GLN A 106 1.85 7.43 -1.09
C GLN A 106 0.50 6.72 -1.03
N SER A 107 0.41 5.49 -1.55
CA SER A 107 -0.82 4.72 -1.50
C SER A 107 -0.57 3.22 -1.33
N ASP A 108 -1.58 2.53 -0.78
CA ASP A 108 -1.72 1.07 -0.79
C ASP A 108 -0.46 0.30 -0.36
N GLY A 109 0.11 0.70 0.77
CA GLY A 109 1.26 0.04 1.38
C GLY A 109 2.62 0.46 0.85
N ARG A 110 2.70 1.52 0.06
CA ARG A 110 3.98 2.16 -0.26
C ARG A 110 4.48 2.94 0.94
N MET A 111 5.77 2.89 1.20
CA MET A 111 6.39 3.57 2.32
C MET A 111 6.24 5.09 2.22
N SER A 112 5.73 5.73 3.29
CA SER A 112 5.78 7.18 3.48
C SER A 112 6.67 7.48 4.70
N GLY A 113 7.74 8.20 4.49
CA GLY A 113 8.76 8.45 5.50
C GLY A 113 10.16 8.10 4.99
N THR A 114 11.08 7.87 5.91
CA THR A 114 12.47 7.46 5.64
C THR A 114 12.86 6.30 6.55
N THR A 115 13.82 5.49 6.13
CA THR A 115 14.42 4.46 6.98
C THR A 115 15.92 4.67 7.08
N GLY A 116 16.51 4.44 8.26
CA GLY A 116 17.96 4.55 8.48
C GLY A 116 18.53 5.98 8.45
N GLN A 117 17.70 7.01 8.32
CA GLN A 117 18.14 8.41 8.27
C GLN A 117 17.97 9.15 9.58
N ASN A 118 17.48 8.49 10.64
CA ASN A 118 17.20 9.10 11.94
C ASN A 118 16.26 10.32 11.85
N ARG A 119 15.32 10.29 10.90
CA ARG A 119 14.34 11.35 10.67
C ARG A 119 12.97 10.86 11.12
N ARG A 120 12.44 11.47 12.18
CA ARG A 120 11.13 11.12 12.72
C ARG A 120 10.00 11.68 11.89
N ILE A 121 8.88 10.99 11.93
CA ILE A 121 7.59 11.56 11.54
C ILE A 121 7.03 12.37 12.72
N GLU A 122 6.60 13.58 12.45
CA GLU A 122 5.99 14.51 13.40
C GLU A 122 4.48 14.58 13.21
N ALA A 123 4.00 14.41 11.98
CA ALA A 123 2.59 14.32 11.62
C ALA A 123 2.42 13.47 10.37
N PHE A 124 1.21 13.01 10.12
CA PHE A 124 0.84 12.44 8.83
C PHE A 124 -0.58 12.87 8.46
N ARG A 125 -0.94 12.67 7.22
CA ARG A 125 -2.30 12.79 6.70
C ARG A 125 -2.70 11.48 6.08
N LEU A 126 -3.97 11.15 6.20
CA LEU A 126 -4.59 9.97 5.61
C LEU A 126 -5.84 10.43 4.85
N ALA A 127 -5.92 10.11 3.57
CA ALA A 127 -7.15 10.21 2.81
C ALA A 127 -7.96 8.94 3.06
N PRO A 128 -8.96 8.97 3.95
CA PRO A 128 -9.65 7.77 4.39
C PRO A 128 -10.58 7.23 3.31
N VAL A 129 -10.87 5.94 3.40
CA VAL A 129 -11.94 5.28 2.65
C VAL A 129 -13.05 5.00 3.65
N GLY A 130 -14.13 5.80 3.58
CA GLY A 130 -15.21 5.74 4.56
C GLY A 130 -14.87 6.39 5.90
N GLU A 131 -15.75 6.23 6.87
CA GLU A 131 -15.62 6.83 8.19
C GLU A 131 -14.44 6.20 8.94
N THR A 132 -13.50 7.03 9.37
CA THR A 132 -12.24 6.59 9.96
C THR A 132 -11.84 7.44 11.15
N ASP A 133 -11.50 6.79 12.25
CA ASP A 133 -10.95 7.39 13.45
C ASP A 133 -9.45 7.07 13.55
N VAL A 134 -8.67 8.00 14.08
CA VAL A 134 -7.23 7.80 14.30
C VAL A 134 -6.83 8.26 15.69
N VAL A 135 -6.00 7.48 16.36
CA VAL A 135 -5.34 7.90 17.60
C VAL A 135 -3.83 7.90 17.37
N VAL A 136 -3.18 8.97 17.77
CA VAL A 136 -1.73 9.15 17.62
C VAL A 136 -1.11 9.36 19.00
N HIS A 137 -0.15 8.51 19.36
CA HIS A 137 0.66 8.73 20.57
C HIS A 137 1.84 9.64 20.23
N ILE A 138 1.85 10.83 20.84
CA ILE A 138 2.83 11.88 20.58
C ILE A 138 3.68 12.08 21.84
N LYS A 139 4.99 12.13 21.67
CA LYS A 139 5.91 12.42 22.79
C LYS A 139 5.50 13.69 23.55
N ASP A 140 5.48 13.62 24.89
CA ASP A 140 5.16 14.71 25.81
C ASP A 140 3.74 15.30 25.65
N VAL A 141 2.85 14.61 24.90
CA VAL A 141 1.42 14.95 24.73
C VAL A 141 0.54 13.79 25.14
N GLY A 142 0.98 12.56 24.86
CA GLY A 142 0.17 11.36 25.07
C GLY A 142 -0.70 11.02 23.85
N ASP A 143 -1.79 10.33 24.10
CA ASP A 143 -2.73 9.87 23.07
C ASP A 143 -3.63 11.03 22.65
N LYS A 144 -3.59 11.37 21.37
CA LYS A 144 -4.49 12.36 20.76
C LYS A 144 -5.43 11.67 19.79
N GLU A 145 -6.72 11.81 20.05
CA GLU A 145 -7.77 11.20 19.25
C GLU A 145 -8.30 12.16 18.18
N TYR A 146 -8.56 11.63 16.99
CA TYR A 146 -9.15 12.30 15.84
C TYR A 146 -10.30 11.46 15.33
N LYS A 147 -11.51 12.00 15.37
CA LYS A 147 -12.73 11.34 14.92
C LYS A 147 -13.09 11.74 13.51
N ASN A 148 -13.59 10.78 12.74
CA ASN A 148 -14.11 10.97 11.39
C ASN A 148 -13.18 11.88 10.55
N ILE A 149 -11.93 11.46 10.40
CA ILE A 149 -10.90 12.27 9.75
C ILE A 149 -11.19 12.49 8.26
N SER A 150 -10.66 13.59 7.73
CA SER A 150 -10.60 13.87 6.29
C SER A 150 -9.15 13.84 5.81
N LYS A 151 -8.95 13.90 4.49
CA LYS A 151 -7.61 13.98 3.88
C LYS A 151 -6.79 15.20 4.33
N ASP A 152 -7.45 16.25 4.83
CA ASP A 152 -6.80 17.49 5.26
C ASP A 152 -6.50 17.49 6.77
N THR A 153 -6.98 16.47 7.51
CA THR A 153 -6.72 16.35 8.95
C THR A 153 -5.23 16.09 9.20
N ILE A 154 -4.60 16.94 10.00
CA ILE A 154 -3.21 16.78 10.43
C ILE A 154 -3.19 15.89 11.68
N LEU A 155 -2.67 14.68 11.54
CA LEU A 155 -2.58 13.66 12.58
C LEU A 155 -1.19 13.74 13.23
N GLY A 156 -1.06 14.44 14.34
CA GLY A 156 0.22 14.72 15.00
C GLY A 156 0.44 16.21 15.20
N THR A 157 1.68 16.65 15.13
CA THR A 157 2.09 18.06 15.29
C THR A 157 3.11 18.43 14.20
N THR A 158 3.11 19.70 13.78
CA THR A 158 4.14 20.25 12.88
C THR A 158 4.88 21.39 13.57
N GLY A 159 6.19 21.48 13.40
CA GLY A 159 7.02 22.55 13.94
C GLY A 159 7.18 22.57 15.46
N GLN A 160 6.72 21.54 16.17
CA GLN A 160 6.79 21.45 17.64
C GLN A 160 7.90 20.51 18.15
N ASN A 161 8.68 19.95 17.25
CA ASN A 161 9.78 19.03 17.59
C ASN A 161 9.32 17.78 18.35
N LYS A 162 8.06 17.34 18.17
CA LYS A 162 7.46 16.20 18.84
C LYS A 162 7.32 15.03 17.87
N ARG A 163 7.85 13.87 18.27
CA ARG A 163 7.76 12.64 17.47
C ARG A 163 6.45 11.92 17.71
N ILE A 164 6.00 11.20 16.71
CA ILE A 164 5.01 10.14 16.87
C ILE A 164 5.73 8.86 17.32
N GLU A 165 5.18 8.15 18.29
CA GLU A 165 5.69 6.87 18.81
C GLU A 165 4.80 5.69 18.46
N ALA A 166 3.49 5.90 18.33
CA ALA A 166 2.54 4.86 17.93
C ALA A 166 1.32 5.46 17.24
N ILE A 167 0.67 4.68 16.41
CA ILE A 167 -0.58 5.04 15.73
C ILE A 167 -1.60 3.91 15.86
N LYS A 168 -2.89 4.29 15.89
CA LYS A 168 -4.03 3.37 15.85
C LYS A 168 -5.04 3.93 14.86
N ILE A 169 -5.38 3.16 13.83
CA ILE A 169 -6.32 3.55 12.77
C ILE A 169 -7.51 2.60 12.84
N THR A 170 -8.72 3.17 12.88
CA THR A 170 -9.98 2.42 12.95
C THR A 170 -10.90 2.88 11.83
N GLY A 171 -10.98 2.13 10.76
CA GLY A 171 -12.04 2.30 9.77
C GLY A 171 -13.29 1.58 10.21
N LYS A 172 -14.47 2.23 10.10
CA LYS A 172 -15.73 1.63 10.53
C LYS A 172 -16.26 0.64 9.49
N ASP A 173 -16.29 1.06 8.23
CA ASP A 173 -16.82 0.23 7.13
C ASP A 173 -15.71 -0.44 6.32
N THR A 174 -14.51 0.10 6.36
CA THR A 174 -13.36 -0.40 5.61
C THR A 174 -12.16 -0.56 6.53
N PRO A 175 -11.87 -1.78 6.97
CA PRO A 175 -10.75 -2.03 7.86
C PRO A 175 -9.40 -1.75 7.19
N TYR A 176 -8.43 -1.29 7.97
CA TYR A 176 -7.05 -1.05 7.55
C TYR A 176 -6.11 -2.10 8.13
N ILE A 177 -5.03 -2.37 7.41
CA ILE A 177 -3.81 -2.95 7.95
C ILE A 177 -2.66 -1.95 7.75
N TYR A 178 -1.84 -1.81 8.76
CA TYR A 178 -0.76 -0.84 8.74
C TYR A 178 0.41 -1.30 9.58
N ARG A 179 1.57 -0.76 9.30
CA ARG A 179 2.78 -0.97 10.08
C ARG A 179 3.64 0.28 10.13
N VAL A 180 4.54 0.35 11.08
CA VAL A 180 5.45 1.48 11.26
C VAL A 180 6.89 1.00 11.31
N HIS A 181 7.80 1.80 10.79
CA HIS A 181 9.24 1.64 11.01
C HIS A 181 9.65 2.50 12.20
N GLN A 182 10.19 1.86 13.23
CA GLN A 182 10.70 2.56 14.41
C GLN A 182 12.21 2.56 14.45
N LYS A 183 12.78 3.69 14.86
CA LYS A 183 14.23 3.81 15.04
C LYS A 183 14.77 2.67 15.91
N ASN A 184 15.88 2.06 15.49
CA ASN A 184 16.58 0.96 16.16
C ASN A 184 15.79 -0.37 16.27
N ILE A 185 14.56 -0.43 15.79
CA ILE A 185 13.72 -1.64 15.81
C ILE A 185 13.50 -2.17 14.39
N GLY A 186 13.31 -1.27 13.41
CA GLY A 186 12.88 -1.63 12.06
C GLY A 186 11.36 -1.63 11.92
N TRP A 187 10.86 -2.38 10.95
CA TRP A 187 9.44 -2.53 10.71
C TRP A 187 8.79 -3.40 11.78
N THR A 188 7.65 -2.91 12.31
CA THR A 188 6.75 -3.75 13.10
C THR A 188 6.04 -4.77 12.20
N ASP A 189 5.42 -5.77 12.80
CA ASP A 189 4.45 -6.60 12.09
C ASP A 189 3.27 -5.77 11.60
N TRP A 190 2.57 -6.28 10.57
CA TRP A 190 1.33 -5.68 10.11
C TRP A 190 0.26 -5.75 11.21
N THR A 191 -0.29 -4.60 11.54
CA THR A 191 -1.28 -4.42 12.59
C THR A 191 -2.65 -4.25 11.95
N PHE A 192 -3.65 -4.97 12.47
CA PHE A 192 -5.03 -4.88 11.99
C PHE A 192 -5.80 -3.74 12.66
N ASN A 193 -6.75 -3.21 11.96
CA ASN A 193 -7.73 -2.17 12.31
C ASN A 193 -8.01 -2.04 13.81
N GLY A 194 -7.89 -0.85 14.37
CA GLY A 194 -8.18 -0.57 15.78
C GLY A 194 -7.09 -1.01 16.78
N ASN A 195 -5.98 -1.61 16.33
CA ASN A 195 -4.86 -1.98 17.20
C ASN A 195 -3.68 -0.99 17.07
N TRP A 196 -2.80 -0.96 18.05
CA TRP A 196 -1.63 -0.08 18.04
C TRP A 196 -0.49 -0.62 17.19
N ALA A 197 0.03 0.17 16.26
CA ALA A 197 1.32 -0.03 15.61
C ALA A 197 2.34 0.93 16.21
N GLY A 198 3.48 0.41 16.64
CA GLY A 198 4.51 1.14 17.38
C GLY A 198 4.42 0.95 18.89
N ARG A 199 5.37 1.52 19.61
CA ARG A 199 5.54 1.35 21.06
C ARG A 199 5.45 2.68 21.77
N LYS A 200 4.42 2.87 22.58
CA LYS A 200 4.16 4.10 23.32
C LYS A 200 5.11 4.26 24.50
N GLY A 201 5.58 5.48 24.74
CA GLY A 201 6.34 5.85 25.93
C GLY A 201 7.76 5.27 26.03
N GLN A 202 8.26 4.61 24.97
CA GLN A 202 9.59 4.01 24.95
C GLN A 202 10.65 4.87 24.27
N GLY A 203 10.30 6.09 23.89
CA GLY A 203 11.24 6.96 23.22
C GLY A 203 11.56 6.60 21.78
N LEU A 204 10.83 5.65 21.19
CA LEU A 204 11.06 5.12 19.85
C LEU A 204 10.26 5.92 18.82
N GLN A 205 10.97 6.73 18.04
CA GLN A 205 10.35 7.52 16.98
C GLN A 205 9.91 6.63 15.81
N ILE A 206 8.75 6.94 15.24
CA ILE A 206 8.35 6.42 13.94
C ILE A 206 9.10 7.20 12.86
N GLU A 207 9.69 6.49 11.90
CA GLU A 207 10.46 7.03 10.78
C GLU A 207 9.74 6.84 9.44
N ALA A 208 8.93 5.77 9.32
CA ALA A 208 8.10 5.51 8.15
C ALA A 208 6.81 4.79 8.53
N ILE A 209 5.80 4.93 7.67
CA ILE A 209 4.50 4.26 7.78
C ILE A 209 4.12 3.61 6.46
N GLU A 210 3.41 2.49 6.55
CA GLU A 210 2.73 1.84 5.43
C GLU A 210 1.30 1.51 5.83
N ILE A 211 0.33 1.85 4.98
CA ILE A 211 -1.09 1.67 5.26
C ILE A 211 -1.76 1.05 4.03
N LYS A 212 -2.56 0.01 4.26
CA LYS A 212 -3.43 -0.61 3.25
C LYS A 212 -4.83 -0.71 3.81
N LYS A 213 -5.84 -0.73 2.96
CA LYS A 213 -7.15 -1.23 3.35
C LYS A 213 -7.20 -2.75 3.15
N THR A 214 -8.02 -3.42 3.93
CA THR A 214 -8.28 -4.84 3.71
C THR A 214 -9.49 -5.02 2.80
N MET A 215 -9.53 -6.12 2.06
CA MET A 215 -10.69 -6.48 1.23
C MET A 215 -11.71 -7.37 1.98
N PHE A 216 -11.51 -7.58 3.28
CA PHE A 216 -12.42 -8.39 4.10
C PHE A 216 -13.42 -7.48 4.81
N THR A 217 -14.65 -7.47 4.34
CA THR A 217 -15.82 -7.15 5.17
C THR A 217 -16.01 -8.29 6.17
N VAL A 218 -16.04 -7.97 7.45
CA VAL A 218 -16.45 -8.90 8.51
C VAL A 218 -17.97 -9.03 8.47
#